data_df2dae1f45addae46fc7938383e55a10
#
_entry.id   df2dae1f45addae46fc7938383e55a10
#
_cell.length_a   1.000
_cell.length_b   1.000
_cell.length_c   1.000
_cell.angle_alpha   90.00
_cell.angle_beta   90.00
_cell.angle_gamma   90.00
#
_symmetry.space_group_name_H-M   'P 1'
#
loop_
_entity.id
_entity.type
_entity.pdbx_description
1 polymer ?
#
loop_
_entity_poly.entity_id
_entity_poly.type
_entity_poly.pdbx_seq_one_letter_code
_entity_poly.pdbx_strand_id
1 'polypeptide(L)'
;MTESARKAGVTETIIQANVDRTGQVTLRGRIPKGAINPIVMVQYEDNRNPDYLQDAAYAKAVVEKLKQAYGFQEMKMVGHSMGNMSILYYLLEYGSEENLPKLIKQVNLANHVAGLENWNLPSNLTLDPQTGQPSAMNEQYQKLTGLREVYPDKQIDVLNIYGDIGGNTDGSVLNISSKALKYLLINHAKSYKEVKISGRGGQHSRLHENSEVDQLLIDFLWRK
;
A
#
# COMPACT_ATOMS: atom_id res chain seq x y z
N MET A 1 8.89 11.08 3.11
CA MET A 1 7.65 11.10 2.29
C MET A 1 6.70 12.25 2.67
N THR A 2 6.05 12.28 3.82
CA THR A 2 5.02 13.30 4.17
C THR A 2 5.57 14.72 4.21
N GLU A 3 6.75 14.92 4.84
CA GLU A 3 7.42 16.21 4.85
C GLU A 3 7.90 16.66 3.45
N SER A 4 8.27 15.73 2.58
CA SER A 4 8.62 16.04 1.20
C SER A 4 7.41 16.51 0.40
N ALA A 5 6.24 15.92 0.63
CA ALA A 5 4.97 16.38 0.04
C ALA A 5 4.61 17.80 0.52
N ARG A 6 4.83 18.11 1.80
CA ARG A 6 4.63 19.46 2.35
C ARG A 6 5.61 20.47 1.74
N LYS A 7 6.89 20.12 1.67
CA LYS A 7 7.91 20.97 1.03
C LYS A 7 7.63 21.23 -0.46
N ALA A 8 7.02 20.27 -1.15
CA ALA A 8 6.60 20.42 -2.55
C ALA A 8 5.29 21.21 -2.72
N GLY A 9 4.69 21.69 -1.62
CA GLY A 9 3.47 22.51 -1.64
C GLY A 9 2.21 21.76 -2.07
N VAL A 10 2.21 20.41 -2.05
CA VAL A 10 1.02 19.63 -2.44
C VAL A 10 0.07 19.39 -1.27
N THR A 11 0.53 19.60 -0.04
CA THR A 11 -0.26 19.58 1.20
C THR A 11 0.31 20.51 2.25
N GLU A 12 -0.54 21.08 3.09
CA GLU A 12 -0.15 21.82 4.31
C GLU A 12 -0.60 21.07 5.57
N THR A 13 -1.45 20.06 5.43
CA THR A 13 -2.10 19.39 6.55
C THR A 13 -1.65 17.94 6.65
N ILE A 14 -0.97 17.62 7.75
CA ILE A 14 -0.56 16.25 8.09
C ILE A 14 -1.06 15.99 9.51
N ILE A 15 -1.85 14.92 9.68
CA ILE A 15 -2.34 14.46 10.98
C ILE A 15 -1.96 13.00 11.22
N GLN A 16 -2.19 12.49 12.43
CA GLN A 16 -1.98 11.09 12.78
C GLN A 16 -3.30 10.41 13.14
N ALA A 17 -3.44 9.14 12.76
CA ALA A 17 -4.45 8.23 13.24
C ALA A 17 -3.75 7.06 13.95
N ASN A 18 -3.93 6.94 15.25
CA ASN A 18 -3.38 5.85 16.04
C ASN A 18 -4.48 4.84 16.32
N VAL A 19 -4.21 3.57 16.05
CA VAL A 19 -5.11 2.45 16.31
C VAL A 19 -4.52 1.63 17.44
N ASP A 20 -5.26 1.47 18.52
CA ASP A 20 -4.86 0.59 19.62
C ASP A 20 -5.15 -0.88 19.30
N ARG A 21 -4.73 -1.79 20.20
CA ARG A 21 -4.93 -3.23 20.02
C ARG A 21 -6.39 -3.68 20.00
N THR A 22 -7.30 -2.83 20.43
CA THR A 22 -8.76 -3.10 20.40
C THR A 22 -9.42 -2.60 19.11
N GLY A 23 -8.65 -1.91 18.24
CA GLY A 23 -9.15 -1.29 17.02
C GLY A 23 -9.72 0.12 17.22
N GLN A 24 -9.60 0.69 18.43
CA GLN A 24 -10.05 2.06 18.68
C GLN A 24 -9.11 3.07 18.02
N VAL A 25 -9.69 3.99 17.26
CA VAL A 25 -8.94 5.01 16.51
C VAL A 25 -8.95 6.35 17.24
N THR A 26 -7.76 6.88 17.51
CA THR A 26 -7.53 8.23 18.04
C THR A 26 -6.86 9.11 16.99
N LEU A 27 -7.49 10.24 16.64
CA LEU A 27 -6.90 11.23 15.72
C LEU A 27 -6.09 12.25 16.52
N ARG A 28 -4.87 12.51 16.07
CA ARG A 28 -3.99 13.56 16.59
C ARG A 28 -3.80 14.63 15.51
N GLY A 29 -4.24 15.83 15.80
CA GLY A 29 -4.32 16.94 14.86
C GLY A 29 -5.75 17.09 14.31
N ARG A 30 -5.92 18.06 13.40
CA ARG A 30 -7.21 18.39 12.79
C ARG A 30 -7.01 18.72 11.31
N ILE A 31 -7.93 18.28 10.48
CA ILE A 31 -8.01 18.71 9.07
C ILE A 31 -8.93 19.93 9.02
N PRO A 32 -8.40 21.12 8.67
CA PRO A 32 -9.22 22.32 8.51
C PRO A 32 -10.23 22.17 7.36
N LYS A 33 -11.33 22.89 7.43
CA LYS A 33 -12.28 22.97 6.31
C LYS A 33 -11.57 23.58 5.08
N GLY A 34 -11.67 22.92 3.95
CA GLY A 34 -11.01 23.35 2.71
C GLY A 34 -9.55 22.97 2.60
N ALA A 35 -9.01 22.13 3.51
CA ALA A 35 -7.66 21.61 3.39
C ALA A 35 -7.45 20.90 2.05
N ILE A 36 -6.33 21.21 1.38
CA ILE A 36 -5.96 20.61 0.10
C ILE A 36 -5.07 19.40 0.38
N ASN A 37 -5.45 18.23 -0.17
CA ASN A 37 -4.69 16.99 -0.09
C ASN A 37 -4.19 16.64 1.33
N PRO A 38 -5.02 16.64 2.36
CA PRO A 38 -4.57 16.31 3.70
C PRO A 38 -4.01 14.89 3.75
N ILE A 39 -2.92 14.71 4.50
CA ILE A 39 -2.27 13.41 4.70
C ILE A 39 -2.57 12.92 6.11
N VAL A 40 -2.93 11.66 6.25
CA VAL A 40 -3.10 10.97 7.52
C VAL A 40 -2.02 9.89 7.65
N MET A 41 -1.16 10.05 8.63
CA MET A 41 -0.17 9.02 9.00
C MET A 41 -0.85 8.02 9.92
N VAL A 42 -0.98 6.77 9.48
CA VAL A 42 -1.61 5.70 10.25
C VAL A 42 -0.56 4.93 11.02
N GLN A 43 -0.81 4.70 12.30
CA GLN A 43 0.05 3.92 13.17
C GLN A 43 -0.80 2.91 13.96
N TYR A 44 -0.45 1.63 13.85
CA TYR A 44 -1.02 0.57 14.68
C TYR A 44 -0.13 0.35 15.92
N GLU A 45 -0.72 0.24 17.09
CA GLU A 45 0.00 -0.15 18.31
C GLU A 45 0.60 -1.55 18.14
N ASP A 46 -0.16 -2.46 17.54
CA ASP A 46 0.28 -3.82 17.18
C ASP A 46 0.79 -3.89 15.74
N ASN A 47 1.86 -3.15 15.44
CA ASN A 47 2.42 -3.00 14.10
C ASN A 47 3.26 -4.20 13.61
N ARG A 48 3.28 -5.31 14.36
CA ARG A 48 3.95 -6.57 14.00
C ARG A 48 3.01 -7.76 14.01
N ASN A 49 1.71 -7.52 14.08
CA ASN A 49 0.71 -8.56 14.05
C ASN A 49 0.76 -9.31 12.71
N PRO A 50 0.92 -10.63 12.69
CA PRO A 50 0.87 -11.41 11.47
C PRO A 50 -0.56 -11.67 10.95
N ASP A 51 -1.58 -11.28 11.70
CA ASP A 51 -2.98 -11.38 11.30
C ASP A 51 -3.39 -10.21 10.41
N TYR A 52 -3.27 -10.40 9.09
CA TYR A 52 -3.63 -9.37 8.11
C TYR A 52 -5.13 -9.08 8.03
N LEU A 53 -6.01 -9.96 8.52
CA LEU A 53 -7.44 -9.66 8.65
C LEU A 53 -7.67 -8.63 9.76
N GLN A 54 -6.93 -8.75 10.86
CA GLN A 54 -6.95 -7.73 11.92
C GLN A 54 -6.41 -6.39 11.40
N ASP A 55 -5.33 -6.40 10.61
CA ASP A 55 -4.80 -5.18 9.98
C ASP A 55 -5.81 -4.54 9.02
N ALA A 56 -6.57 -5.35 8.27
CA ALA A 56 -7.66 -4.86 7.42
C ALA A 56 -8.78 -4.20 8.24
N ALA A 57 -9.14 -4.79 9.37
CA ALA A 57 -10.13 -4.22 10.30
C ALA A 57 -9.63 -2.88 10.89
N TYR A 58 -8.35 -2.78 11.23
CA TYR A 58 -7.73 -1.52 11.67
C TYR A 58 -7.78 -0.45 10.57
N ALA A 59 -7.45 -0.82 9.33
CA ALA A 59 -7.53 0.10 8.20
C ALA A 59 -8.97 0.59 7.99
N LYS A 60 -9.97 -0.30 8.04
CA LYS A 60 -11.39 0.06 7.96
C LYS A 60 -11.79 1.03 9.06
N ALA A 61 -11.43 0.75 10.31
CA ALA A 61 -11.74 1.60 11.45
C ALA A 61 -11.19 3.04 11.27
N VAL A 62 -9.96 3.16 10.73
CA VAL A 62 -9.37 4.47 10.39
C VAL A 62 -10.19 5.19 9.31
N VAL A 63 -10.52 4.49 8.22
CA VAL A 63 -11.29 5.06 7.10
C VAL A 63 -12.67 5.52 7.57
N GLU A 64 -13.39 4.72 8.35
CA GLU A 64 -14.69 5.06 8.91
C GLU A 64 -14.61 6.26 9.87
N LYS A 65 -13.61 6.26 10.77
CA LYS A 65 -13.38 7.38 11.70
C LYS A 65 -13.13 8.69 10.97
N LEU A 66 -12.30 8.66 9.93
CA LEU A 66 -11.99 9.83 9.11
C LEU A 66 -13.19 10.26 8.29
N LYS A 67 -13.93 9.33 7.68
CA LYS A 67 -15.17 9.62 6.94
C LYS A 67 -16.22 10.28 7.83
N GLN A 68 -16.41 9.75 9.03
CA GLN A 68 -17.33 10.33 10.01
C GLN A 68 -16.93 11.76 10.40
N ALA A 69 -15.62 12.00 10.59
CA ALA A 69 -15.12 13.31 11.01
C ALA A 69 -15.09 14.36 9.90
N TYR A 70 -14.86 13.97 8.64
CA TYR A 70 -14.54 14.90 7.56
C TYR A 70 -15.36 14.73 6.29
N GLY A 71 -16.16 13.67 6.13
CA GLY A 71 -17.15 13.51 5.05
C GLY A 71 -16.58 13.33 3.64
N PHE A 72 -15.33 12.90 3.48
CA PHE A 72 -14.69 12.69 2.16
C PHE A 72 -15.27 11.47 1.43
N GLN A 73 -15.21 11.49 0.09
CA GLN A 73 -15.75 10.43 -0.77
C GLN A 73 -14.67 9.64 -1.52
N GLU A 74 -13.46 10.18 -1.62
CA GLU A 74 -12.34 9.57 -2.32
C GLU A 74 -11.09 9.62 -1.45
N MET A 75 -10.26 8.59 -1.58
CA MET A 75 -8.99 8.48 -0.87
C MET A 75 -7.89 7.87 -1.73
N LYS A 76 -6.67 8.04 -1.27
CA LYS A 76 -5.46 7.42 -1.81
C LYS A 76 -4.74 6.72 -0.67
N MET A 77 -4.17 5.55 -0.94
CA MET A 77 -3.44 4.79 0.07
C MET A 77 -2.01 4.54 -0.35
N VAL A 78 -1.09 4.64 0.60
CA VAL A 78 0.33 4.35 0.44
C VAL A 78 0.73 3.37 1.52
N GLY A 79 1.23 2.20 1.13
CA GLY A 79 1.77 1.19 2.03
C GLY A 79 3.26 0.99 1.85
N HIS A 80 3.98 0.72 2.94
CA HIS A 80 5.35 0.26 2.93
C HIS A 80 5.44 -1.05 3.68
N SER A 81 6.12 -2.06 3.10
CA SER A 81 6.31 -3.38 3.71
C SER A 81 4.97 -4.00 4.18
N MET A 82 4.79 -4.31 5.45
CA MET A 82 3.54 -4.84 6.01
C MET A 82 2.31 -3.94 5.78
N GLY A 83 2.50 -2.62 5.70
CA GLY A 83 1.40 -1.70 5.39
C GLY A 83 0.74 -1.97 4.03
N ASN A 84 1.44 -2.62 3.08
CA ASN A 84 0.84 -3.06 1.83
C ASN A 84 -0.17 -4.20 2.05
N MET A 85 0.14 -5.12 2.96
CA MET A 85 -0.77 -6.23 3.28
C MET A 85 -2.04 -5.70 3.94
N SER A 86 -1.92 -4.72 4.84
CA SER A 86 -3.07 -4.03 5.42
C SER A 86 -3.99 -3.43 4.35
N ILE A 87 -3.44 -2.77 3.31
CA ILE A 87 -4.22 -2.22 2.19
C ILE A 87 -4.86 -3.32 1.34
N LEU A 88 -4.10 -4.36 0.98
CA LEU A 88 -4.60 -5.43 0.12
C LEU A 88 -5.72 -6.23 0.80
N TYR A 89 -5.55 -6.56 2.08
CA TYR A 89 -6.60 -7.25 2.84
C TYR A 89 -7.81 -6.33 3.12
N TYR A 90 -7.59 -5.02 3.34
CA TYR A 90 -8.69 -4.05 3.38
C TYR A 90 -9.51 -4.07 2.09
N LEU A 91 -8.87 -4.08 0.93
CA LEU A 91 -9.55 -4.14 -0.36
C LEU A 91 -10.24 -5.50 -0.59
N LEU A 92 -9.62 -6.60 -0.15
CA LEU A 92 -10.19 -7.94 -0.25
C LEU A 92 -11.49 -8.06 0.54
N GLU A 93 -11.49 -7.55 1.78
CA GLU A 93 -12.61 -7.71 2.71
C GLU A 93 -13.68 -6.62 2.55
N TYR A 94 -13.27 -5.38 2.22
CA TYR A 94 -14.14 -4.21 2.29
C TYR A 94 -14.16 -3.36 1.02
N GLY A 95 -13.37 -3.70 0.00
CA GLY A 95 -13.22 -2.88 -1.22
C GLY A 95 -14.51 -2.68 -2.03
N SER A 96 -15.50 -3.55 -1.85
CA SER A 96 -16.81 -3.48 -2.51
C SER A 96 -17.90 -2.78 -1.66
N GLU A 97 -17.59 -2.33 -0.44
CA GLU A 97 -18.58 -1.66 0.40
C GLU A 97 -18.89 -0.24 -0.12
N GLU A 98 -20.10 -0.01 -0.61
CA GLU A 98 -20.52 1.27 -1.20
C GLU A 98 -20.56 2.44 -0.19
N ASN A 99 -20.69 2.13 1.09
CA ASN A 99 -20.68 3.12 2.16
C ASN A 99 -19.28 3.62 2.53
N LEU A 100 -18.21 3.02 2.01
CA LEU A 100 -16.84 3.48 2.23
C LEU A 100 -16.37 4.45 1.13
N PRO A 101 -15.40 5.33 1.42
CA PRO A 101 -14.79 6.19 0.41
C PRO A 101 -14.08 5.38 -0.67
N LYS A 102 -14.19 5.80 -1.92
CA LYS A 102 -13.54 5.14 -3.05
C LYS A 102 -12.02 5.31 -2.99
N LEU A 103 -11.28 4.22 -3.04
CA LEU A 103 -9.85 4.26 -3.29
C LEU A 103 -9.63 4.56 -4.77
N ILE A 104 -8.91 5.64 -5.09
CA ILE A 104 -8.64 6.06 -6.48
C ILE A 104 -7.18 5.90 -6.89
N LYS A 105 -6.24 5.89 -5.94
CA LYS A 105 -4.82 5.61 -6.18
C LYS A 105 -4.24 4.77 -5.05
N GLN A 106 -3.47 3.75 -5.43
CA GLN A 106 -2.78 2.85 -4.52
C GLN A 106 -1.29 2.84 -4.83
N VAL A 107 -0.47 3.06 -3.81
CA VAL A 107 0.98 2.91 -3.92
C VAL A 107 1.46 1.82 -3.00
N ASN A 108 2.25 0.91 -3.56
CA ASN A 108 2.88 -0.19 -2.84
C ASN A 108 4.39 -0.01 -2.87
N LEU A 109 5.00 0.16 -1.70
CA LEU A 109 6.45 0.27 -1.53
C LEU A 109 6.96 -0.99 -0.85
N ALA A 110 7.95 -1.66 -1.46
CA ALA A 110 8.58 -2.86 -0.90
C ALA A 110 7.56 -3.91 -0.41
N ASN A 111 6.52 -4.17 -1.20
CA ASN A 111 5.52 -5.16 -0.85
C ASN A 111 6.09 -6.58 -0.93
N HIS A 112 5.54 -7.50 -0.14
CA HIS A 112 5.97 -8.89 -0.05
C HIS A 112 4.79 -9.86 -0.24
N VAL A 113 3.96 -9.60 -1.23
CA VAL A 113 2.69 -10.33 -1.43
C VAL A 113 2.86 -11.84 -1.64
N ALA A 114 3.94 -12.27 -2.30
CA ALA A 114 4.23 -13.69 -2.48
C ALA A 114 4.99 -14.33 -1.30
N GLY A 115 5.33 -13.54 -0.28
CA GLY A 115 6.04 -13.99 0.91
C GLY A 115 7.43 -13.42 1.08
N LEU A 116 8.08 -13.78 2.18
CA LEU A 116 9.45 -13.44 2.55
C LEU A 116 10.35 -14.68 2.45
N GLU A 117 11.58 -14.53 1.95
CA GLU A 117 12.52 -15.61 1.67
C GLU A 117 12.73 -16.56 2.86
N ASN A 118 12.89 -16.00 4.05
CA ASN A 118 13.18 -16.78 5.25
C ASN A 118 11.92 -17.19 6.03
N TRP A 119 10.74 -17.06 5.44
CA TRP A 119 9.50 -17.40 6.11
C TRP A 119 8.56 -18.25 5.26
N ASN A 120 7.97 -17.69 4.21
CA ASN A 120 6.86 -18.33 3.50
C ASN A 120 6.89 -18.12 1.98
N LEU A 121 7.98 -17.60 1.43
CA LEU A 121 8.15 -17.51 -0.03
C LEU A 121 8.36 -18.91 -0.60
N PRO A 122 7.57 -19.35 -1.61
CA PRO A 122 7.80 -20.64 -2.24
C PRO A 122 9.19 -20.76 -2.87
N SER A 123 9.83 -21.91 -2.69
CA SER A 123 11.16 -22.18 -3.27
C SER A 123 11.10 -22.18 -4.80
N ASN A 124 12.15 -21.66 -5.44
CA ASN A 124 12.27 -21.58 -6.91
C ASN A 124 11.08 -20.89 -7.59
N LEU A 125 10.50 -19.90 -6.92
CA LEU A 125 9.39 -19.11 -7.45
C LEU A 125 9.78 -18.46 -8.77
N THR A 126 8.95 -18.57 -9.77
CA THR A 126 9.03 -17.84 -11.05
C THR A 126 7.72 -17.11 -11.29
N LEU A 127 7.74 -16.07 -12.11
CA LEU A 127 6.55 -15.36 -12.55
C LEU A 127 6.37 -15.52 -14.05
N ASP A 128 5.15 -15.74 -14.47
CA ASP A 128 4.78 -15.63 -15.88
C ASP A 128 5.09 -14.21 -16.38
N PRO A 129 5.86 -14.02 -17.44
CA PRO A 129 6.31 -12.70 -17.86
C PRO A 129 5.19 -11.79 -18.36
N GLN A 130 4.09 -12.35 -18.85
CA GLN A 130 2.96 -11.58 -19.37
C GLN A 130 1.99 -11.19 -18.26
N THR A 131 1.57 -12.16 -17.46
CA THR A 131 0.52 -11.97 -16.44
C THR A 131 1.05 -11.62 -15.07
N GLY A 132 2.32 -11.96 -14.76
CA GLY A 132 2.89 -11.88 -13.42
C GLY A 132 2.44 -13.02 -12.49
N GLN A 133 1.77 -14.06 -13.03
CA GLN A 133 1.31 -15.20 -12.23
C GLN A 133 2.48 -15.98 -11.65
N PRO A 134 2.51 -16.19 -10.32
CA PRO A 134 3.55 -16.99 -9.69
C PRO A 134 3.34 -18.49 -9.97
N SER A 135 4.45 -19.21 -10.17
CA SER A 135 4.48 -20.67 -10.39
C SER A 135 4.03 -21.48 -9.18
N ALA A 136 4.10 -20.90 -7.99
CA ALA A 136 3.63 -21.47 -6.73
C ALA A 136 3.09 -20.36 -5.82
N MET A 137 2.13 -20.68 -4.98
CA MET A 137 1.45 -19.73 -4.11
C MET A 137 1.43 -20.27 -2.67
N ASN A 138 1.90 -19.47 -1.72
CA ASN A 138 1.67 -19.74 -0.31
C ASN A 138 0.19 -19.45 0.07
N GLU A 139 -0.21 -19.84 1.26
CA GLU A 139 -1.60 -19.67 1.73
C GLU A 139 -2.08 -18.22 1.72
N GLN A 140 -1.21 -17.28 2.10
CA GLN A 140 -1.54 -15.85 2.10
C GLN A 140 -1.76 -15.31 0.70
N TYR A 141 -0.91 -15.70 -0.26
CA TYR A 141 -1.08 -15.29 -1.66
C TYR A 141 -2.35 -15.92 -2.27
N GLN A 142 -2.63 -17.19 -1.96
CA GLN A 142 -3.88 -17.85 -2.39
C GLN A 142 -5.10 -17.06 -1.91
N LYS A 143 -5.13 -16.62 -0.66
CA LYS A 143 -6.19 -15.72 -0.16
C LYS A 143 -6.29 -14.43 -0.96
N LEU A 144 -5.15 -13.78 -1.25
CA LEU A 144 -5.12 -12.53 -2.01
C LEU A 144 -5.58 -12.70 -3.47
N THR A 145 -5.61 -13.92 -4.03
CA THR A 145 -6.18 -14.12 -5.37
C THR A 145 -7.67 -13.74 -5.45
N GLY A 146 -8.39 -13.71 -4.34
CA GLY A 146 -9.75 -13.19 -4.26
C GLY A 146 -9.88 -11.73 -4.71
N LEU A 147 -8.80 -10.93 -4.64
CA LEU A 147 -8.78 -9.58 -5.21
C LEU A 147 -9.10 -9.56 -6.71
N ARG A 148 -8.81 -10.63 -7.44
CA ARG A 148 -9.12 -10.75 -8.86
C ARG A 148 -10.63 -10.78 -9.16
N GLU A 149 -11.46 -10.90 -8.13
CA GLU A 149 -12.92 -10.91 -8.24
C GLU A 149 -13.55 -9.67 -7.61
N VAL A 150 -12.96 -9.17 -6.51
CA VAL A 150 -13.58 -8.08 -5.73
C VAL A 150 -12.88 -6.73 -5.91
N TYR A 151 -11.70 -6.67 -6.54
CA TYR A 151 -10.98 -5.41 -6.73
C TYR A 151 -11.79 -4.45 -7.62
N PRO A 152 -11.95 -3.17 -7.23
CA PRO A 152 -12.78 -2.21 -7.96
C PRO A 152 -12.33 -2.05 -9.41
N ASP A 153 -13.18 -2.45 -10.36
CA ASP A 153 -12.82 -2.52 -11.79
C ASP A 153 -12.59 -1.13 -12.38
N LYS A 154 -11.42 -0.93 -12.99
CA LYS A 154 -10.98 0.31 -13.66
C LYS A 154 -11.10 1.59 -12.83
N GLN A 155 -11.08 1.45 -11.50
CA GLN A 155 -11.19 2.58 -10.58
C GLN A 155 -9.83 3.07 -10.08
N ILE A 156 -8.90 2.17 -9.75
CA ILE A 156 -7.69 2.46 -9.00
C ILE A 156 -6.47 2.51 -9.92
N ASP A 157 -5.78 3.65 -9.93
CA ASP A 157 -4.43 3.73 -10.48
C ASP A 157 -3.43 3.14 -9.47
N VAL A 158 -2.58 2.19 -9.91
CA VAL A 158 -1.64 1.45 -9.06
C VAL A 158 -0.19 1.77 -9.42
N LEU A 159 0.62 2.10 -8.41
CA LEU A 159 2.07 2.23 -8.52
C LEU A 159 2.75 1.23 -7.55
N ASN A 160 3.54 0.33 -8.11
CA ASN A 160 4.33 -0.64 -7.36
C ASN A 160 5.81 -0.26 -7.43
N ILE A 161 6.41 0.10 -6.29
CA ILE A 161 7.83 0.49 -6.19
C ILE A 161 8.56 -0.57 -5.37
N TYR A 162 9.63 -1.11 -5.92
CA TYR A 162 10.48 -2.07 -5.23
C TYR A 162 11.97 -1.71 -5.37
N GLY A 163 12.74 -2.09 -4.38
CA GLY A 163 14.16 -1.78 -4.32
C GLY A 163 15.05 -2.92 -4.82
N ASP A 164 16.24 -2.59 -5.29
CA ASP A 164 17.25 -3.55 -5.70
C ASP A 164 18.65 -3.05 -5.31
N ILE A 165 19.21 -3.62 -4.25
CA ILE A 165 20.58 -3.32 -3.80
C ILE A 165 21.61 -4.25 -4.43
N GLY A 166 21.21 -5.08 -5.39
CA GLY A 166 21.92 -6.19 -5.97
C GLY A 166 21.29 -7.53 -5.59
N GLY A 167 21.34 -8.53 -6.48
CA GLY A 167 20.76 -9.86 -6.22
C GLY A 167 19.22 -9.93 -6.31
N ASN A 168 18.57 -8.94 -6.92
CA ASN A 168 17.13 -8.85 -7.05
C ASN A 168 16.38 -8.77 -5.69
N THR A 169 16.93 -8.01 -4.77
CA THR A 169 16.37 -7.80 -3.43
C THR A 169 16.62 -6.39 -2.94
N ASP A 170 15.74 -5.89 -2.07
CA ASP A 170 15.96 -4.67 -1.29
C ASP A 170 16.68 -4.93 0.05
N GLY A 171 17.12 -6.17 0.28
CA GLY A 171 17.76 -6.65 1.51
C GLY A 171 16.80 -7.26 2.53
N SER A 172 15.49 -7.17 2.30
CA SER A 172 14.44 -7.79 3.13
C SER A 172 13.41 -8.54 2.29
N VAL A 173 13.11 -8.02 1.11
CA VAL A 173 12.11 -8.57 0.18
C VAL A 173 12.77 -8.86 -1.17
N LEU A 174 12.59 -10.08 -1.68
CA LEU A 174 13.00 -10.40 -3.05
C LEU A 174 12.06 -9.69 -4.04
N ASN A 175 12.63 -9.14 -5.10
CA ASN A 175 11.88 -8.41 -6.13
C ASN A 175 10.76 -9.24 -6.76
N ILE A 176 10.97 -10.57 -6.84
CA ILE A 176 9.96 -11.48 -7.36
C ILE A 176 8.68 -11.47 -6.52
N SER A 177 8.80 -11.36 -5.19
CA SER A 177 7.64 -11.23 -4.29
C SER A 177 6.88 -9.93 -4.54
N SER A 178 7.59 -8.80 -4.66
CA SER A 178 6.97 -7.50 -4.96
C SER A 178 6.28 -7.49 -6.33
N LYS A 179 6.89 -8.09 -7.35
CA LYS A 179 6.37 -8.13 -8.73
C LYS A 179 5.15 -9.04 -8.90
N ALA A 180 4.96 -10.03 -8.02
CA ALA A 180 3.78 -10.89 -8.02
C ALA A 180 2.47 -10.11 -7.80
N LEU A 181 2.52 -8.87 -7.29
CA LEU A 181 1.36 -7.98 -7.17
C LEU A 181 0.66 -7.76 -8.53
N LYS A 182 1.41 -7.76 -9.63
CA LYS A 182 0.85 -7.59 -10.98
C LYS A 182 -0.28 -8.57 -11.26
N TYR A 183 -0.09 -9.85 -10.98
CA TYR A 183 -1.11 -10.87 -11.23
C TYR A 183 -2.42 -10.62 -10.49
N LEU A 184 -2.35 -10.11 -9.27
CA LEU A 184 -3.53 -9.83 -8.47
C LEU A 184 -4.37 -8.67 -9.02
N LEU A 185 -3.73 -7.64 -9.62
CA LEU A 185 -4.38 -6.36 -9.87
C LEU A 185 -4.49 -5.95 -11.34
N ILE A 186 -3.63 -6.46 -12.23
CA ILE A 186 -3.47 -5.92 -13.60
C ILE A 186 -4.77 -5.91 -14.42
N ASN A 187 -5.63 -6.90 -14.26
CA ASN A 187 -6.86 -7.01 -15.03
C ASN A 187 -7.95 -6.03 -14.59
N HIS A 188 -7.91 -5.55 -13.33
CA HIS A 188 -8.92 -4.69 -12.72
C HIS A 188 -8.43 -3.27 -12.47
N ALA A 189 -7.12 -3.08 -12.27
CA ALA A 189 -6.57 -1.74 -12.09
C ALA A 189 -6.91 -0.84 -13.31
N LYS A 190 -7.18 0.44 -13.06
CA LYS A 190 -7.33 1.46 -14.10
C LYS A 190 -6.00 1.68 -14.82
N SER A 191 -4.90 1.71 -14.07
CA SER A 191 -3.53 1.64 -14.59
C SER A 191 -2.65 0.89 -13.60
N TYR A 192 -1.59 0.25 -14.11
CA TYR A 192 -0.61 -0.46 -13.29
C TYR A 192 0.80 -0.12 -13.76
N LYS A 193 1.61 0.45 -12.88
CA LYS A 193 3.00 0.82 -13.16
C LYS A 193 3.93 0.21 -12.12
N GLU A 194 5.07 -0.31 -12.57
CA GLU A 194 6.16 -0.77 -11.71
C GLU A 194 7.38 0.14 -11.86
N VAL A 195 8.03 0.43 -10.75
CA VAL A 195 9.29 1.18 -10.71
C VAL A 195 10.29 0.48 -9.81
N LYS A 196 11.49 0.22 -10.35
CA LYS A 196 12.61 -0.32 -9.60
C LYS A 196 13.55 0.79 -9.17
N ILE A 197 13.86 0.86 -7.88
CA ILE A 197 14.87 1.75 -7.33
C ILE A 197 16.15 0.96 -7.10
N SER A 198 17.19 1.26 -7.86
CA SER A 198 18.44 0.50 -7.84
C SER A 198 19.50 1.10 -6.92
N GLY A 199 20.44 0.26 -6.45
CA GLY A 199 21.56 0.65 -5.63
C GLY A 199 21.19 0.99 -4.17
N ARG A 200 22.06 1.71 -3.48
CA ARG A 200 21.92 1.97 -2.02
C ARG A 200 20.59 2.61 -1.61
N GLY A 201 20.00 3.43 -2.48
CA GLY A 201 18.69 4.06 -2.23
C GLY A 201 17.51 3.09 -2.31
N GLY A 202 17.70 1.93 -2.94
CA GLY A 202 16.70 0.87 -3.04
C GLY A 202 16.65 -0.09 -1.85
N GLN A 203 17.45 0.14 -0.79
CA GLN A 203 17.40 -0.67 0.42
C GLN A 203 16.02 -0.51 1.12
N HIS A 204 15.47 -1.59 1.66
CA HIS A 204 14.13 -1.70 2.21
C HIS A 204 13.66 -0.49 3.02
N SER A 205 14.40 -0.16 4.08
CA SER A 205 14.04 0.97 4.96
C SER A 205 14.41 2.33 4.34
N ARG A 206 15.28 2.39 3.32
CA ARG A 206 15.65 3.64 2.66
C ARG A 206 14.66 4.08 1.60
N LEU A 207 13.84 3.18 1.09
CA LEU A 207 12.82 3.54 0.11
C LEU A 207 11.89 4.65 0.60
N HIS A 208 11.52 4.63 1.88
CA HIS A 208 10.67 5.67 2.44
C HIS A 208 11.41 6.98 2.83
N GLU A 209 12.73 7.03 2.66
CA GLU A 209 13.58 8.22 2.89
C GLU A 209 14.30 8.68 1.60
N ASN A 210 13.94 8.12 0.46
CA ASN A 210 14.57 8.34 -0.83
C ASN A 210 13.86 9.49 -1.58
N SER A 211 14.63 10.51 -1.98
CA SER A 211 14.10 11.67 -2.71
C SER A 211 13.53 11.32 -4.09
N GLU A 212 14.06 10.28 -4.77
CA GLU A 212 13.49 9.77 -6.03
C GLU A 212 12.12 9.15 -5.80
N VAL A 213 11.98 8.36 -4.73
CA VAL A 213 10.68 7.81 -4.32
C VAL A 213 9.71 8.92 -3.92
N ASP A 214 10.17 9.91 -3.16
CA ASP A 214 9.34 11.07 -2.79
C ASP A 214 8.79 11.78 -4.03
N GLN A 215 9.63 12.00 -5.06
CA GLN A 215 9.20 12.63 -6.31
C GLN A 215 8.19 11.77 -7.07
N LEU A 216 8.43 10.46 -7.17
CA LEU A 216 7.49 9.51 -7.78
C LEU A 216 6.11 9.52 -7.09
N LEU A 217 6.10 9.57 -5.75
CA LEU A 217 4.87 9.67 -4.97
C LEU A 217 4.14 10.99 -5.22
N ILE A 218 4.86 12.11 -5.21
CA ILE A 218 4.27 13.44 -5.45
C ILE A 218 3.65 13.50 -6.84
N ASP A 219 4.36 13.05 -7.87
CA ASP A 219 3.87 13.06 -9.23
C ASP A 219 2.68 12.13 -9.41
N PHE A 220 2.77 10.91 -8.89
CA PHE A 220 1.69 9.93 -9.01
C PHE A 220 0.44 10.33 -8.23
N LEU A 221 0.59 10.78 -7.00
CA LEU A 221 -0.56 11.04 -6.13
C LEU A 221 -1.26 12.37 -6.45
N TRP A 222 -0.52 13.42 -6.81
CA TRP A 222 -1.08 14.79 -6.85
C TRP A 222 -0.86 15.54 -8.17
N ARG A 223 0.12 15.17 -8.97
CA ARG A 223 0.34 15.81 -10.26
C ARG A 223 -0.34 15.02 -11.39
N LYS A 224 -0.71 15.70 -12.43
CA LYS A 224 -1.31 15.10 -13.64
C LYS A 224 -0.22 14.73 -14.63
#